data_24e4b32efb511456cb6431a157de584f
#
_entry.id   24e4b32efb511456cb6431a157de584f
#
_cell.length_a   1.000
_cell.length_b   1.000
_cell.length_c   1.000
_cell.angle_alpha   90.00
_cell.angle_beta   90.00
_cell.angle_gamma   90.00
#
_symmetry.space_group_name_H-M   'P 1'
#
loop_
_entity.id
_entity.type
_entity.pdbx_description
1 polymer ?
#
loop_
_entity_poly.entity_id
_entity_poly.type
_entity_poly.pdbx_seq_one_letter_code
_entity_poly.pdbx_strand_id
1 'polypeptide(L)'
;MITYVCDEVAGNKLIRIQKDYRLELCSQQNRNFVIKRMTAYSSDQIKLNKTYKLGYLTPETVENQLSNIRHIGFEVTDACNLKCTYCTYGKFYTDYDIRSDKKIDVRKAIVLLDFLVGKIRSYANYSYRNEVLITFYGGEPLMNINFIKQIVAYVQCYGDESVNFRFGITTNGIYLKKYIEYLMDNKFLITVSLDGARKHDKHRKYKNGKSSYDAVYYNLKFIQQKYNAYFIENIRFNSVIHNLNNKEEIFDYFQNEFDKIPRFSLLTPAGVNPRLKQQFEDLRKPKPFTGDTCIYDQMRIKMDLNYDDFSVLQDFIFHFSGNTFYSYNDLLARKTYSTLLPSATCIPFSRRIFMTVNNKILPCERIGQQYSLGVVTDSHVDLDCKDIADRYNKMYDSIQQQCENCYGLGSCSQCMFNIDNIGEKNAICQNWVSRDRFQGYINVNIKTLRDSFGVYGRILKELIII
;
A
#
# COMPACT_ATOMS: atom_id res chain seq x y z
N MET A 1 18.86 -27.54 -15.58
CA MET A 1 19.20 -26.14 -15.24
C MET A 1 19.05 -25.35 -16.52
N ILE A 2 17.97 -24.58 -16.63
CA ILE A 2 17.77 -23.71 -17.80
C ILE A 2 18.36 -22.38 -17.40
N THR A 3 19.53 -22.08 -17.91
CA THR A 3 20.23 -20.81 -17.67
C THR A 3 19.99 -19.95 -18.89
N TYR A 4 19.41 -18.80 -18.69
CA TYR A 4 19.27 -17.78 -19.72
C TYR A 4 20.24 -16.66 -19.40
N VAL A 5 21.08 -16.32 -20.35
CA VAL A 5 22.08 -15.28 -20.21
C VAL A 5 21.71 -14.17 -21.17
N CYS A 6 21.45 -12.98 -20.65
CA CYS A 6 21.33 -11.78 -21.47
C CYS A 6 22.67 -11.36 -22.01
N ASP A 7 22.68 -10.79 -23.21
CA ASP A 7 23.83 -10.14 -23.79
C ASP A 7 24.40 -9.07 -22.89
N GLU A 8 25.65 -8.70 -23.15
CA GLU A 8 26.41 -7.71 -22.42
C GLU A 8 25.60 -6.45 -22.14
N VAL A 9 25.40 -6.16 -20.86
CA VAL A 9 24.75 -4.95 -20.42
C VAL A 9 25.83 -3.97 -20.03
N ALA A 10 25.70 -2.71 -20.45
CA ALA A 10 26.68 -1.63 -20.34
C ALA A 10 27.65 -1.79 -19.16
N GLY A 11 28.94 -1.91 -19.43
CA GLY A 11 29.97 -2.03 -18.44
C GLY A 11 30.35 -3.47 -18.03
N ASN A 12 30.13 -4.45 -18.87
CA ASN A 12 30.66 -5.82 -18.71
C ASN A 12 30.00 -6.69 -17.63
N LYS A 13 28.73 -6.53 -17.38
CA LYS A 13 27.95 -7.37 -16.46
C LYS A 13 26.88 -8.11 -17.24
N LEU A 14 26.64 -9.35 -16.84
CA LEU A 14 25.64 -10.24 -17.45
C LEU A 14 24.52 -10.48 -16.46
N ILE A 15 23.29 -10.54 -16.96
CA ILE A 15 22.12 -10.94 -16.17
C ILE A 15 21.79 -12.38 -16.52
N ARG A 16 21.69 -13.23 -15.51
CA ARG A 16 21.32 -14.61 -15.63
C ARG A 16 20.00 -14.86 -14.93
N ILE A 17 19.09 -15.58 -15.58
CA ILE A 17 17.85 -16.04 -14.97
C ILE A 17 18.00 -17.54 -14.64
N GLN A 18 17.83 -17.88 -13.38
CA GLN A 18 17.88 -19.26 -12.92
C GLN A 18 16.55 -20.00 -13.22
N LYS A 19 16.54 -21.30 -13.00
CA LYS A 19 15.39 -22.19 -13.19
C LYS A 19 14.14 -21.76 -12.40
N ASP A 20 14.34 -21.06 -11.30
CA ASP A 20 13.30 -20.51 -10.44
C ASP A 20 12.98 -19.02 -10.75
N TYR A 21 13.40 -18.52 -11.90
CA TYR A 21 13.27 -17.14 -12.36
C TYR A 21 14.02 -16.10 -11.55
N ARG A 22 15.01 -16.49 -10.74
CA ARG A 22 15.87 -15.56 -10.06
C ARG A 22 16.86 -14.90 -11.01
N LEU A 23 17.08 -13.60 -10.80
CA LEU A 23 18.09 -12.83 -11.50
C LEU A 23 19.42 -12.89 -10.76
N GLU A 24 20.49 -13.23 -11.45
CA GLU A 24 21.86 -13.11 -10.96
C GLU A 24 22.68 -12.20 -11.84
N LEU A 25 23.47 -11.32 -11.23
CA LEU A 25 24.48 -10.55 -11.91
C LEU A 25 25.76 -11.40 -12.00
N CYS A 26 26.21 -11.65 -13.22
CA CYS A 26 27.46 -12.34 -13.47
C CYS A 26 28.60 -11.35 -13.66
N SER A 27 29.76 -11.65 -13.06
CA SER A 27 30.98 -10.84 -13.29
C SER A 27 31.58 -11.13 -14.67
N GLN A 28 32.39 -10.20 -15.18
CA GLN A 28 33.12 -10.34 -16.45
C GLN A 28 33.98 -11.60 -16.57
N GLN A 29 34.48 -12.12 -15.47
CA GLN A 29 35.36 -13.30 -15.46
C GLN A 29 34.68 -14.59 -15.93
N ASN A 30 33.34 -14.62 -15.94
CA ASN A 30 32.54 -15.77 -16.43
C ASN A 30 32.09 -15.63 -17.89
N ARG A 31 32.73 -14.76 -18.67
CA ARG A 31 32.38 -14.48 -20.10
C ARG A 31 32.43 -15.71 -21.01
N ASN A 32 33.12 -16.77 -20.66
CA ASN A 32 33.22 -17.98 -21.49
C ASN A 32 31.95 -18.85 -21.48
N PHE A 33 30.94 -18.51 -20.70
CA PHE A 33 29.65 -19.16 -20.75
C PHE A 33 28.77 -18.48 -21.81
N VAL A 34 28.93 -18.94 -23.00
CA VAL A 34 28.09 -18.83 -24.20
C VAL A 34 26.88 -17.92 -24.04
N ILE A 35 27.06 -16.67 -24.39
CA ILE A 35 25.97 -15.76 -24.67
C ILE A 35 25.40 -16.14 -26.03
N LYS A 36 24.48 -17.08 -26.04
CA LYS A 36 23.58 -17.18 -27.19
C LYS A 36 22.61 -16.03 -27.08
N ARG A 37 22.52 -15.21 -28.15
CA ARG A 37 21.52 -14.15 -28.29
C ARG A 37 20.19 -14.58 -27.67
N MET A 38 19.71 -13.84 -26.69
CA MET A 38 18.32 -13.99 -26.27
C MET A 38 17.43 -13.49 -27.39
N THR A 39 17.06 -14.38 -28.28
CA THR A 39 15.80 -14.26 -28.98
C THR A 39 14.71 -14.32 -27.93
N ALA A 40 13.66 -13.53 -28.10
CA ALA A 40 12.49 -13.51 -27.22
C ALA A 40 12.16 -14.93 -26.74
N TYR A 41 11.92 -15.11 -25.46
CA TYR A 41 11.49 -16.39 -24.92
C TYR A 41 10.33 -16.96 -25.74
N SER A 42 10.45 -18.17 -26.23
CA SER A 42 9.26 -18.85 -26.72
C SER A 42 8.42 -19.28 -25.52
N SER A 43 7.09 -19.25 -25.66
CA SER A 43 6.16 -19.66 -24.59
C SER A 43 6.49 -21.06 -24.03
N ASP A 44 7.08 -21.95 -24.83
CA ASP A 44 7.41 -23.33 -24.49
C ASP A 44 8.54 -23.48 -23.47
N GLN A 45 9.33 -22.43 -23.25
CA GLN A 45 10.47 -22.46 -22.35
C GLN A 45 10.11 -22.06 -20.91
N ILE A 46 9.00 -21.36 -20.72
CA ILE A 46 8.51 -20.97 -19.40
C ILE A 46 7.63 -22.10 -18.85
N LYS A 47 8.09 -22.71 -17.76
CA LYS A 47 7.34 -23.73 -17.03
C LYS A 47 6.76 -23.13 -15.77
N LEU A 48 5.54 -23.57 -15.41
CA LEU A 48 4.95 -23.21 -14.12
C LEU A 48 5.91 -23.61 -13.00
N ASN A 49 6.21 -22.67 -12.11
CA ASN A 49 7.07 -22.95 -10.97
C ASN A 49 6.31 -23.74 -9.91
N LYS A 50 6.44 -25.05 -9.90
CA LYS A 50 5.82 -25.96 -8.93
C LYS A 50 6.64 -26.14 -7.65
N THR A 51 7.67 -25.34 -7.43
CA THR A 51 8.45 -25.40 -6.19
C THR A 51 7.72 -24.75 -5.01
N TYR A 52 6.76 -23.88 -5.28
CA TYR A 52 5.92 -23.30 -4.25
C TYR A 52 4.76 -24.24 -3.92
N LYS A 53 4.58 -24.49 -2.63
CA LYS A 53 3.38 -25.10 -2.10
C LYS A 53 2.48 -23.97 -1.58
N LEU A 54 1.17 -24.07 -1.80
CA LEU A 54 0.23 -23.19 -1.15
C LEU A 54 -0.01 -23.69 0.28
N GLY A 55 0.01 -22.75 1.21
CA GLY A 55 -0.19 -22.97 2.63
C GLY A 55 -1.46 -22.28 3.13
N TYR A 56 -1.68 -22.46 4.41
CA TYR A 56 -2.80 -21.90 5.15
C TYR A 56 -2.30 -21.05 6.32
N LEU A 57 -3.13 -20.13 6.76
CA LEU A 57 -2.91 -19.40 8.01
C LEU A 57 -3.20 -20.31 9.21
N THR A 58 -2.37 -20.18 10.24
CA THR A 58 -2.62 -20.79 11.55
C THR A 58 -3.01 -19.71 12.57
N PRO A 59 -3.74 -20.08 13.63
CA PRO A 59 -4.04 -19.16 14.73
C PRO A 59 -2.77 -18.52 15.33
N GLU A 60 -1.71 -19.31 15.45
CA GLU A 60 -0.40 -18.84 15.94
C GLU A 60 0.20 -17.78 15.02
N THR A 61 0.08 -17.94 13.70
CA THR A 61 0.53 -16.91 12.75
C THR A 61 -0.19 -15.58 12.97
N VAL A 62 -1.52 -15.60 13.20
CA VAL A 62 -2.31 -14.39 13.45
C VAL A 62 -1.91 -13.76 14.80
N GLU A 63 -1.76 -14.56 15.85
CA GLU A 63 -1.32 -14.12 17.18
C GLU A 63 0.06 -13.47 17.15
N ASN A 64 1.02 -14.06 16.41
CA ASN A 64 2.35 -13.50 16.24
C ASN A 64 2.31 -12.14 15.54
N GLN A 65 1.39 -11.92 14.59
CA GLN A 65 1.25 -10.61 13.95
C GLN A 65 0.68 -9.56 14.91
N LEU A 66 -0.25 -9.93 15.78
CA LEU A 66 -0.76 -9.01 16.83
C LEU A 66 0.35 -8.57 17.78
N SER A 67 1.22 -9.50 18.19
CA SER A 67 2.36 -9.18 19.09
C SER A 67 3.43 -8.32 18.41
N ASN A 68 3.44 -8.29 17.08
CA ASN A 68 4.39 -7.53 16.27
C ASN A 68 3.73 -6.38 15.50
N ILE A 69 2.56 -5.91 15.94
CA ILE A 69 1.81 -4.83 15.29
C ILE A 69 2.62 -3.53 15.27
N ARG A 70 2.64 -2.86 14.11
CA ARG A 70 3.40 -1.62 13.87
C ARG A 70 2.54 -0.42 13.57
N HIS A 71 1.28 -0.64 13.29
CA HIS A 71 0.41 0.42 12.83
C HIS A 71 -1.01 0.21 13.36
N ILE A 72 -1.48 1.18 14.14
CA ILE A 72 -2.85 1.22 14.66
C ILE A 72 -3.57 2.39 14.01
N GLY A 73 -4.65 2.12 13.31
CA GLY A 73 -5.48 3.13 12.66
C GLY A 73 -6.82 3.31 13.35
N PHE A 74 -7.28 4.54 13.46
CA PHE A 74 -8.60 4.87 14.00
C PHE A 74 -9.43 5.63 12.96
N GLU A 75 -10.64 5.17 12.70
CA GLU A 75 -11.66 5.98 12.05
C GLU A 75 -12.26 6.94 13.09
N VAL A 76 -11.67 8.14 13.17
CA VAL A 76 -11.96 9.13 14.21
C VAL A 76 -13.41 9.60 14.20
N THR A 77 -13.98 9.66 13.01
CA THR A 77 -15.38 9.98 12.73
C THR A 77 -15.73 9.56 11.31
N ASP A 78 -16.96 9.18 11.06
CA ASP A 78 -17.48 9.00 9.69
C ASP A 78 -18.00 10.32 9.08
N ALA A 79 -18.13 11.40 9.90
CA ALA A 79 -18.49 12.73 9.42
C ALA A 79 -17.38 13.35 8.55
N CYS A 80 -17.78 14.07 7.51
CA CYS A 80 -16.87 14.84 6.67
C CYS A 80 -17.51 16.16 6.24
N ASN A 81 -16.73 17.23 6.21
CA ASN A 81 -17.11 18.53 5.67
C ASN A 81 -17.09 18.57 4.13
N LEU A 82 -16.51 17.55 3.47
CA LEU A 82 -16.54 17.38 2.01
C LEU A 82 -17.47 16.24 1.59
N LYS A 83 -17.83 16.24 0.31
CA LYS A 83 -18.57 15.19 -0.40
C LYS A 83 -17.85 14.88 -1.72
N CYS A 84 -16.68 14.25 -1.61
CA CYS A 84 -15.90 13.86 -2.79
C CYS A 84 -16.64 12.83 -3.62
N THR A 85 -16.63 13.00 -4.96
CA THR A 85 -17.40 12.16 -5.89
C THR A 85 -16.99 10.68 -5.79
N TYR A 86 -15.72 10.40 -5.59
CA TYR A 86 -15.13 9.06 -5.57
C TYR A 86 -14.93 8.48 -4.14
N CYS A 87 -15.49 9.14 -3.12
CA CYS A 87 -15.29 8.70 -1.74
C CYS A 87 -15.83 7.28 -1.52
N THR A 88 -15.08 6.46 -0.80
CA THR A 88 -15.49 5.09 -0.45
C THR A 88 -16.79 5.05 0.36
N TYR A 89 -17.08 6.09 1.13
CA TYR A 89 -18.37 6.27 1.81
C TYR A 89 -19.43 6.95 0.93
N GLY A 90 -19.19 7.07 -0.38
CA GLY A 90 -20.10 7.71 -1.31
C GLY A 90 -20.98 6.71 -2.06
N LYS A 91 -21.69 7.21 -3.07
CA LYS A 91 -22.70 6.44 -3.83
C LYS A 91 -22.17 5.21 -4.58
N PHE A 92 -20.87 5.19 -4.89
CA PHE A 92 -20.29 4.13 -5.71
C PHE A 92 -20.06 2.83 -4.95
N TYR A 93 -19.93 2.87 -3.64
CA TYR A 93 -19.57 1.69 -2.84
C TYR A 93 -20.74 1.23 -1.96
N THR A 94 -20.90 -0.06 -1.81
CA THR A 94 -21.98 -0.68 -1.03
C THR A 94 -21.49 -1.50 0.16
N ASP A 95 -20.19 -1.62 0.31
CA ASP A 95 -19.51 -2.48 1.28
C ASP A 95 -18.97 -1.72 2.51
N TYR A 96 -19.30 -0.43 2.62
CA TYR A 96 -19.02 0.40 3.79
C TYR A 96 -20.29 0.70 4.58
N ASP A 97 -20.15 0.80 5.89
CA ASP A 97 -21.25 1.19 6.77
C ASP A 97 -21.77 2.60 6.40
N ILE A 98 -23.08 2.78 6.53
CA ILE A 98 -23.74 4.07 6.23
C ILE A 98 -23.24 5.12 7.23
N ARG A 99 -22.81 6.27 6.73
CA ARG A 99 -22.42 7.42 7.55
C ARG A 99 -23.60 8.00 8.33
N SER A 100 -23.37 8.28 9.60
CA SER A 100 -24.36 8.88 10.51
C SER A 100 -23.79 10.05 11.33
N ASP A 101 -22.66 10.63 10.86
CA ASP A 101 -21.89 11.66 11.57
C ASP A 101 -21.41 11.20 12.96
N LYS A 102 -21.17 9.88 13.09
CA LYS A 102 -20.73 9.22 14.31
C LYS A 102 -19.27 9.54 14.63
N LYS A 103 -18.97 9.62 15.90
CA LYS A 103 -17.61 9.75 16.44
C LYS A 103 -17.22 8.45 17.12
N ILE A 104 -15.95 8.10 17.02
CA ILE A 104 -15.41 6.93 17.70
C ILE A 104 -15.45 7.13 19.23
N ASP A 105 -15.73 6.05 19.97
CA ASP A 105 -15.69 6.09 21.45
C ASP A 105 -14.25 5.97 21.94
N VAL A 106 -13.80 6.99 22.70
CA VAL A 106 -12.46 7.06 23.27
C VAL A 106 -12.17 5.91 24.23
N ARG A 107 -13.14 5.51 25.07
CA ARG A 107 -12.97 4.42 26.03
C ARG A 107 -12.67 3.11 25.33
N LYS A 108 -13.41 2.81 24.26
CA LYS A 108 -13.19 1.61 23.44
C LYS A 108 -11.86 1.66 22.69
N ALA A 109 -11.46 2.83 22.20
CA ALA A 109 -10.14 2.99 21.59
C ALA A 109 -9.00 2.73 22.60
N ILE A 110 -9.17 3.14 23.84
CA ILE A 110 -8.27 2.83 24.95
C ILE A 110 -8.21 1.34 25.24
N VAL A 111 -9.37 0.65 25.30
CA VAL A 111 -9.42 -0.82 25.47
C VAL A 111 -8.63 -1.54 24.37
N LEU A 112 -8.74 -1.07 23.13
CA LEU A 112 -7.93 -1.62 22.04
C LEU A 112 -6.43 -1.36 22.22
N LEU A 113 -6.04 -0.13 22.62
CA LEU A 113 -4.64 0.22 22.85
C LEU A 113 -4.03 -0.62 23.96
N ASP A 114 -4.72 -0.78 25.10
CA ASP A 114 -4.26 -1.59 26.23
C ASP A 114 -4.07 -3.05 25.83
N PHE A 115 -5.02 -3.61 25.08
CA PHE A 115 -4.91 -4.95 24.54
C PHE A 115 -3.67 -5.11 23.65
N LEU A 116 -3.44 -4.17 22.72
CA LEU A 116 -2.33 -4.24 21.78
C LEU A 116 -0.98 -4.03 22.47
N VAL A 117 -0.90 -3.09 23.43
CA VAL A 117 0.32 -2.87 24.23
C VAL A 117 0.65 -4.13 25.04
N GLY A 118 -0.36 -4.80 25.62
CA GLY A 118 -0.18 -6.10 26.28
C GLY A 118 0.41 -7.15 25.34
N LYS A 119 -0.05 -7.22 24.08
CA LYS A 119 0.48 -8.12 23.06
C LYS A 119 1.92 -7.75 22.67
N ILE A 120 2.22 -6.48 22.44
CA ILE A 120 3.56 -6.00 22.09
C ILE A 120 4.57 -6.32 23.19
N ARG A 121 4.19 -6.25 24.45
CA ARG A 121 5.03 -6.59 25.60
C ARG A 121 5.22 -8.10 25.84
N SER A 122 4.51 -8.93 25.09
CA SER A 122 4.63 -10.39 25.20
C SER A 122 5.93 -10.91 24.58
N TYR A 123 6.35 -12.13 24.99
CA TYR A 123 7.53 -12.81 24.44
C TYR A 123 7.44 -13.13 22.94
N ALA A 124 6.25 -13.03 22.35
CA ALA A 124 6.05 -13.22 20.91
C ALA A 124 6.47 -11.99 20.07
N ASN A 125 6.79 -10.86 20.70
CA ASN A 125 7.37 -9.71 20.02
C ASN A 125 8.86 -9.89 19.79
N TYR A 126 9.26 -9.98 18.52
CA TYR A 126 10.66 -10.09 18.10
C TYR A 126 11.23 -8.80 17.47
N SER A 127 10.50 -7.69 17.57
CA SER A 127 10.95 -6.41 17.04
C SER A 127 11.94 -5.74 17.97
N TYR A 128 13.06 -5.29 17.43
CA TYR A 128 14.05 -4.57 18.22
C TYR A 128 13.72 -3.09 18.52
N ARG A 129 12.78 -2.50 17.78
CA ARG A 129 12.46 -1.07 17.92
C ARG A 129 11.17 -0.75 18.66
N ASN A 130 10.23 -1.66 18.71
CA ASN A 130 8.89 -1.46 19.29
C ASN A 130 8.23 -0.11 18.90
N GLU A 131 8.51 0.37 17.69
CA GLU A 131 7.91 1.60 17.17
C GLU A 131 6.52 1.31 16.62
N VAL A 132 5.50 2.01 17.10
CA VAL A 132 4.12 1.86 16.69
C VAL A 132 3.58 3.19 16.15
N LEU A 133 3.15 3.19 14.91
CA LEU A 133 2.50 4.34 14.29
C LEU A 133 1.00 4.32 14.59
N ILE A 134 0.49 5.34 15.28
CA ILE A 134 -0.94 5.58 15.43
C ILE A 134 -1.40 6.55 14.36
N THR A 135 -2.38 6.15 13.52
CA THR A 135 -2.91 7.01 12.47
C THR A 135 -4.38 7.33 12.67
N PHE A 136 -4.72 8.56 12.36
CA PHE A 136 -6.06 9.09 12.45
C PHE A 136 -6.62 9.29 11.03
N TYR A 137 -7.75 8.66 10.76
CA TYR A 137 -8.42 8.60 9.48
C TYR A 137 -9.94 8.77 9.66
N GLY A 138 -10.74 8.50 8.61
CA GLY A 138 -12.19 8.48 8.65
C GLY A 138 -12.81 9.37 7.58
N GLY A 139 -13.88 10.06 7.90
CA GLY A 139 -14.43 11.12 7.06
C GLY A 139 -13.46 12.28 6.97
N GLU A 140 -13.42 13.12 8.00
CA GLU A 140 -12.37 14.12 8.22
C GLU A 140 -11.96 14.10 9.69
N PRO A 141 -10.78 13.57 10.02
CA PRO A 141 -10.40 13.36 11.42
C PRO A 141 -10.28 14.68 12.22
N LEU A 142 -9.92 15.79 11.58
CA LEU A 142 -9.83 17.09 12.27
C LEU A 142 -11.20 17.65 12.69
N MET A 143 -12.32 17.04 12.27
CA MET A 143 -13.64 17.36 12.81
C MET A 143 -13.85 16.80 14.23
N ASN A 144 -13.02 15.87 14.67
CA ASN A 144 -13.04 15.33 16.02
C ASN A 144 -11.64 15.37 16.66
N ILE A 145 -11.02 16.54 16.64
CA ILE A 145 -9.67 16.77 17.21
C ILE A 145 -9.59 16.39 18.70
N ASN A 146 -10.70 16.45 19.44
CA ASN A 146 -10.73 16.09 20.85
C ASN A 146 -10.41 14.61 21.06
N PHE A 147 -10.89 13.72 20.22
CA PHE A 147 -10.48 12.31 20.25
C PHE A 147 -8.97 12.17 20.04
N ILE A 148 -8.44 12.84 18.99
CA ILE A 148 -7.00 12.79 18.69
C ILE A 148 -6.17 13.22 19.90
N LYS A 149 -6.55 14.35 20.52
CA LYS A 149 -5.87 14.88 21.72
C LYS A 149 -5.90 13.89 22.88
N GLN A 150 -7.04 13.24 23.13
CA GLN A 150 -7.18 12.27 24.21
C GLN A 150 -6.33 11.02 23.97
N ILE A 151 -6.29 10.49 22.74
CA ILE A 151 -5.45 9.32 22.41
C ILE A 151 -3.97 9.67 22.51
N VAL A 152 -3.54 10.83 21.98
CA VAL A 152 -2.13 11.28 22.10
C VAL A 152 -1.73 11.41 23.56
N ALA A 153 -2.52 12.10 24.38
CA ALA A 153 -2.24 12.24 25.81
C ALA A 153 -2.21 10.88 26.51
N TYR A 154 -3.14 10.00 26.19
CA TYR A 154 -3.21 8.66 26.79
C TYR A 154 -1.94 7.85 26.54
N VAL A 155 -1.49 7.74 25.28
CA VAL A 155 -0.30 6.94 24.97
C VAL A 155 1.00 7.57 25.46
N GLN A 156 1.05 8.89 25.62
CA GLN A 156 2.20 9.58 26.23
C GLN A 156 2.33 9.28 27.72
N CYS A 157 1.23 8.94 28.40
CA CYS A 157 1.25 8.54 29.80
C CYS A 157 1.75 7.11 30.05
N TYR A 158 1.92 6.28 29.00
CA TYR A 158 2.45 4.91 29.19
C TYR A 158 3.84 4.89 29.84
N GLY A 159 4.62 5.99 29.74
CA GLY A 159 5.83 6.24 30.52
C GLY A 159 6.93 5.17 30.43
N ASP A 160 6.89 4.33 29.39
CA ASP A 160 7.62 3.09 29.28
C ASP A 160 8.40 3.09 27.96
N GLU A 161 9.69 2.87 28.02
CA GLU A 161 10.58 2.76 26.87
C GLU A 161 10.27 1.53 26.00
N SER A 162 9.37 0.64 26.44
CA SER A 162 9.03 -0.60 25.71
C SER A 162 8.26 -0.37 24.42
N VAL A 163 7.54 0.74 24.27
CA VAL A 163 6.78 1.09 23.05
C VAL A 163 6.93 2.57 22.72
N ASN A 164 7.48 2.84 21.54
CA ASN A 164 7.62 4.20 21.02
C ASN A 164 6.47 4.53 20.07
N PHE A 165 5.59 5.45 20.47
CA PHE A 165 4.46 5.85 19.63
C PHE A 165 4.81 7.04 18.74
N ARG A 166 4.46 6.90 17.45
CA ARG A 166 4.47 7.99 16.47
C ARG A 166 3.06 8.26 15.98
N PHE A 167 2.83 9.47 15.52
CA PHE A 167 1.49 9.89 15.10
C PHE A 167 1.45 10.25 13.62
N GLY A 168 0.34 9.88 12.98
CA GLY A 168 0.05 10.26 11.61
C GLY A 168 -1.41 10.63 11.41
N ILE A 169 -1.70 11.45 10.43
CA ILE A 169 -3.06 11.85 10.09
C ILE A 169 -3.22 11.95 8.57
N THR A 170 -4.35 11.48 8.06
CA THR A 170 -4.76 11.75 6.68
C THR A 170 -5.95 12.68 6.70
N THR A 171 -5.80 13.88 6.14
CA THR A 171 -6.81 14.94 6.18
C THR A 171 -7.11 15.52 4.80
N ASN A 172 -8.30 16.06 4.63
CA ASN A 172 -8.64 16.85 3.44
C ASN A 172 -8.03 18.27 3.44
N GLY A 173 -7.33 18.65 4.50
CA GLY A 173 -6.59 19.92 4.61
C GLY A 173 -7.39 21.17 4.97
N ILE A 174 -8.73 21.11 5.03
CA ILE A 174 -9.58 22.29 5.32
C ILE A 174 -9.31 22.88 6.71
N TYR A 175 -9.15 22.04 7.71
CA TYR A 175 -8.89 22.49 9.10
C TYR A 175 -7.41 22.50 9.45
N LEU A 176 -6.51 22.23 8.50
CA LEU A 176 -5.10 22.04 8.78
C LEU A 176 -4.44 23.27 9.43
N LYS A 177 -4.69 24.47 8.86
CA LYS A 177 -4.18 25.73 9.43
C LYS A 177 -4.63 25.95 10.89
N LYS A 178 -5.86 25.55 11.23
CA LYS A 178 -6.41 25.72 12.59
C LYS A 178 -5.68 24.88 13.64
N TYR A 179 -5.20 23.70 13.25
CA TYR A 179 -4.64 22.72 14.19
C TYR A 179 -3.15 22.43 13.96
N ILE A 180 -2.49 23.16 13.05
CA ILE A 180 -1.11 22.84 12.65
C ILE A 180 -0.14 22.89 13.82
N GLU A 181 -0.24 23.87 14.73
CA GLU A 181 0.66 24.01 15.87
C GLU A 181 0.57 22.78 16.78
N TYR A 182 -0.63 22.34 17.13
CA TYR A 182 -0.81 21.11 17.91
C TYR A 182 -0.22 19.88 17.21
N LEU A 183 -0.42 19.75 15.89
CA LEU A 183 0.12 18.63 15.12
C LEU A 183 1.65 18.65 15.06
N MET A 184 2.25 19.84 14.98
CA MET A 184 3.69 20.05 15.02
C MET A 184 4.29 19.70 16.38
N ASP A 185 3.70 20.22 17.46
CA ASP A 185 4.16 19.97 18.84
C ASP A 185 4.20 18.46 19.16
N ASN A 186 3.29 17.69 18.57
CA ASN A 186 3.22 16.23 18.71
C ASN A 186 3.86 15.46 17.53
N LYS A 187 4.64 16.11 16.68
CA LYS A 187 5.44 15.52 15.58
C LYS A 187 4.64 14.63 14.62
N PHE A 188 3.43 15.06 14.26
CA PHE A 188 2.60 14.30 13.35
C PHE A 188 3.19 14.21 11.94
N LEU A 189 3.11 13.03 11.34
CA LEU A 189 3.21 12.86 9.89
C LEU A 189 1.85 13.18 9.26
N ILE A 190 1.79 14.19 8.41
CA ILE A 190 0.53 14.68 7.85
C ILE A 190 0.44 14.31 6.36
N THR A 191 -0.57 13.55 6.00
CA THR A 191 -0.90 13.27 4.60
C THR A 191 -2.11 14.12 4.20
N VAL A 192 -1.91 15.04 3.26
CA VAL A 192 -2.99 15.89 2.74
C VAL A 192 -3.52 15.33 1.44
N SER A 193 -4.84 15.14 1.38
CA SER A 193 -5.52 14.70 0.17
C SER A 193 -5.76 15.88 -0.76
N LEU A 194 -5.07 15.91 -1.91
CA LEU A 194 -5.20 16.93 -2.95
C LEU A 194 -4.91 16.30 -4.32
N ASP A 195 -5.80 16.47 -5.30
CA ASP A 195 -5.71 15.74 -6.57
C ASP A 195 -4.92 16.50 -7.66
N GLY A 196 -4.14 17.50 -7.27
CA GLY A 196 -3.34 18.34 -8.16
C GLY A 196 -3.86 19.78 -8.23
N ALA A 197 -3.66 20.46 -9.37
CA ALA A 197 -4.11 21.84 -9.59
C ALA A 197 -5.65 21.96 -9.51
N ARG A 198 -6.16 23.20 -9.41
CA ARG A 198 -7.61 23.50 -9.36
C ARG A 198 -8.44 22.76 -10.43
N LYS A 199 -7.92 22.63 -11.65
CA LYS A 199 -8.61 21.91 -12.73
C LYS A 199 -8.73 20.40 -12.47
N HIS A 200 -7.83 19.81 -11.66
CA HIS A 200 -7.79 18.40 -11.30
C HIS A 200 -8.62 18.10 -10.05
N ASP A 201 -8.71 19.03 -9.09
CA ASP A 201 -9.36 18.84 -7.79
C ASP A 201 -10.89 18.98 -7.82
N LYS A 202 -11.53 18.86 -9.00
CA LYS A 202 -12.97 19.09 -9.18
C LYS A 202 -13.88 18.06 -8.54
N HIS A 203 -13.37 16.89 -8.18
CA HIS A 203 -14.13 15.86 -7.50
C HIS A 203 -14.18 16.07 -5.97
N ARG A 204 -13.31 16.93 -5.44
CA ARG A 204 -13.27 17.26 -4.01
C ARG A 204 -14.10 18.52 -3.75
N LYS A 205 -15.30 18.33 -3.23
CA LYS A 205 -16.29 19.41 -3.06
C LYS A 205 -16.83 19.45 -1.65
N TYR A 206 -17.19 20.63 -1.21
CA TYR A 206 -18.06 20.80 -0.04
C TYR A 206 -19.44 20.17 -0.30
N LYS A 207 -20.21 19.96 0.79
CA LYS A 207 -21.60 19.46 0.70
C LYS A 207 -22.51 20.36 -0.18
N ASN A 208 -22.20 21.66 -0.28
CA ASN A 208 -22.90 22.63 -1.14
C ASN A 208 -22.40 22.66 -2.60
N GLY A 209 -21.52 21.77 -2.99
CA GLY A 209 -20.99 21.64 -4.36
C GLY A 209 -19.83 22.57 -4.71
N LYS A 210 -19.44 23.53 -3.85
CA LYS A 210 -18.28 24.40 -4.08
C LYS A 210 -16.97 23.60 -3.98
N SER A 211 -15.97 24.00 -4.77
CA SER A 211 -14.61 23.41 -4.70
C SER A 211 -13.96 23.69 -3.35
N SER A 212 -13.24 22.70 -2.83
CA SER A 212 -12.41 22.83 -1.62
C SER A 212 -10.99 23.33 -1.90
N TYR A 213 -10.58 23.34 -3.16
CA TYR A 213 -9.21 23.60 -3.59
C TYR A 213 -8.59 24.85 -2.95
N ASP A 214 -9.25 26.01 -3.05
CA ASP A 214 -8.69 27.27 -2.58
C ASP A 214 -8.39 27.29 -1.09
N ALA A 215 -9.28 26.72 -0.29
CA ALA A 215 -9.10 26.65 1.15
C ALA A 215 -7.92 25.74 1.52
N VAL A 216 -7.78 24.59 0.83
CA VAL A 216 -6.67 23.66 1.04
C VAL A 216 -5.36 24.28 0.57
N TYR A 217 -5.33 24.85 -0.62
CA TYR A 217 -4.15 25.49 -1.19
C TYR A 217 -3.65 26.65 -0.29
N TYR A 218 -4.55 27.52 0.15
CA TYR A 218 -4.20 28.61 1.08
C TYR A 218 -3.58 28.09 2.39
N ASN A 219 -4.17 27.05 2.98
CA ASN A 219 -3.66 26.45 4.21
C ASN A 219 -2.26 25.85 4.00
N LEU A 220 -2.04 25.17 2.87
CA LEU A 220 -0.73 24.58 2.53
C LEU A 220 0.33 25.67 2.31
N LYS A 221 0.02 26.73 1.55
CA LYS A 221 0.97 27.85 1.33
C LYS A 221 1.29 28.58 2.62
N PHE A 222 0.31 28.78 3.50
CA PHE A 222 0.56 29.35 4.85
C PHE A 222 1.54 28.48 5.64
N ILE A 223 1.37 27.17 5.67
CA ILE A 223 2.25 26.26 6.40
C ILE A 223 3.63 26.21 5.76
N GLN A 224 3.72 26.14 4.43
CA GLN A 224 4.98 26.16 3.69
C GLN A 224 5.79 27.43 3.99
N GLN A 225 5.14 28.59 4.06
CA GLN A 225 5.81 29.88 4.35
C GLN A 225 6.20 30.02 5.82
N LYS A 226 5.30 29.68 6.74
CA LYS A 226 5.52 29.91 8.18
C LYS A 226 6.33 28.80 8.85
N TYR A 227 6.19 27.55 8.40
CA TYR A 227 6.75 26.35 9.03
C TYR A 227 7.48 25.46 8.02
N ASN A 228 8.37 26.07 7.21
CA ASN A 228 8.97 25.41 6.05
C ASN A 228 9.70 24.10 6.38
N ALA A 229 10.50 24.05 7.44
CA ALA A 229 11.21 22.84 7.84
C ALA A 229 10.23 21.69 8.12
N TYR A 230 9.19 21.96 8.88
CA TYR A 230 8.15 20.97 9.17
C TYR A 230 7.38 20.56 7.90
N PHE A 231 7.10 21.52 7.01
CA PHE A 231 6.46 21.22 5.72
C PHE A 231 7.29 20.24 4.90
N ILE A 232 8.60 20.48 4.80
CA ILE A 232 9.50 19.61 4.04
C ILE A 232 9.55 18.20 4.63
N GLU A 233 9.65 18.06 5.94
CA GLU A 233 9.86 16.75 6.58
C GLU A 233 8.57 15.96 6.79
N ASN A 234 7.47 16.62 7.16
CA ASN A 234 6.30 15.97 7.73
C ASN A 234 5.01 16.09 6.89
N ILE A 235 4.95 17.01 5.90
CA ILE A 235 3.80 17.11 5.00
C ILE A 235 4.01 16.25 3.77
N ARG A 236 3.06 15.36 3.50
CA ARG A 236 3.01 14.50 2.31
C ARG A 236 1.67 14.68 1.63
N PHE A 237 1.60 14.29 0.36
CA PHE A 237 0.38 14.40 -0.43
C PHE A 237 -0.10 13.03 -0.90
N ASN A 238 -1.41 12.88 -0.96
CA ASN A 238 -2.08 11.77 -1.62
C ASN A 238 -3.03 12.30 -2.68
N SER A 239 -2.80 11.92 -3.94
CA SER A 239 -3.62 12.32 -5.09
C SER A 239 -4.33 11.10 -5.66
N VAL A 240 -5.62 11.23 -5.89
CA VAL A 240 -6.41 10.19 -6.55
C VAL A 240 -6.37 10.40 -8.06
N ILE A 241 -6.05 9.33 -8.79
CA ILE A 241 -6.09 9.31 -10.26
C ILE A 241 -7.53 9.06 -10.71
N HIS A 242 -8.02 9.91 -11.59
CA HIS A 242 -9.39 9.88 -12.10
C HIS A 242 -9.48 10.54 -13.50
N ASN A 243 -10.68 10.64 -14.05
CA ASN A 243 -10.93 11.10 -15.42
C ASN A 243 -10.62 12.58 -15.74
N LEU A 244 -10.22 13.38 -14.75
CA LEU A 244 -9.86 14.80 -14.94
C LEU A 244 -8.37 15.07 -14.79
N ASN A 245 -7.58 14.05 -14.48
CA ASN A 245 -6.14 14.18 -14.28
C ASN A 245 -5.37 12.98 -14.85
N ASN A 246 -4.06 13.11 -14.88
CA ASN A 246 -3.10 12.04 -15.11
C ASN A 246 -1.91 12.25 -14.16
N LYS A 247 -1.00 11.27 -14.12
CA LYS A 247 0.13 11.29 -13.20
C LYS A 247 1.10 12.42 -13.51
N GLU A 248 1.33 12.67 -14.78
CA GLU A 248 2.28 13.66 -15.29
C GLU A 248 1.87 15.09 -14.89
N GLU A 249 0.62 15.47 -15.17
CA GLU A 249 0.11 16.80 -14.78
C GLU A 249 0.08 16.99 -13.25
N ILE A 250 -0.22 15.92 -12.49
CA ILE A 250 -0.20 15.96 -11.02
C ILE A 250 1.23 16.13 -10.53
N PHE A 251 2.17 15.33 -11.04
CA PHE A 251 3.58 15.42 -10.66
C PHE A 251 4.12 16.83 -10.90
N ASP A 252 3.95 17.35 -12.12
CA ASP A 252 4.40 18.69 -12.48
C ASP A 252 3.84 19.76 -11.52
N TYR A 253 2.55 19.69 -11.20
CA TYR A 253 1.92 20.59 -10.24
C TYR A 253 2.57 20.54 -8.86
N PHE A 254 2.73 19.35 -8.27
CA PHE A 254 3.28 19.23 -6.93
C PHE A 254 4.77 19.57 -6.87
N GLN A 255 5.51 19.25 -7.93
CA GLN A 255 6.92 19.59 -8.03
C GLN A 255 7.11 21.11 -8.09
N ASN A 256 6.34 21.81 -8.92
CA ASN A 256 6.47 23.25 -9.09
C ASN A 256 5.91 24.05 -7.89
N GLU A 257 4.79 23.61 -7.31
CA GLU A 257 4.13 24.35 -6.24
C GLU A 257 4.70 24.08 -4.84
N PHE A 258 5.16 22.87 -4.58
CA PHE A 258 5.50 22.42 -3.23
C PHE A 258 6.87 21.75 -3.12
N ASP A 259 7.59 21.54 -4.22
CA ASP A 259 8.79 20.70 -4.31
C ASP A 259 8.60 19.32 -3.65
N LYS A 260 7.46 18.69 -3.98
CA LYS A 260 7.03 17.40 -3.43
C LYS A 260 6.63 16.43 -4.52
N ILE A 261 6.81 15.15 -4.24
CA ILE A 261 6.27 14.07 -5.05
C ILE A 261 5.05 13.49 -4.30
N PRO A 262 3.83 13.54 -4.87
CA PRO A 262 2.65 13.00 -4.21
C PRO A 262 2.62 11.47 -4.33
N ARG A 263 1.95 10.81 -3.39
CA ARG A 263 1.53 9.43 -3.57
C ARG A 263 0.31 9.40 -4.48
N PHE A 264 0.33 8.55 -5.51
CA PHE A 264 -0.85 8.34 -6.36
C PHE A 264 -1.68 7.18 -5.83
N SER A 265 -2.98 7.38 -5.80
CA SER A 265 -3.96 6.37 -5.41
C SER A 265 -4.92 6.10 -6.55
N LEU A 266 -5.11 4.84 -6.87
CA LEU A 266 -6.11 4.39 -7.83
C LEU A 266 -7.44 4.13 -7.12
N LEU A 267 -8.54 4.33 -7.83
CA LEU A 267 -9.88 3.97 -7.37
C LEU A 267 -10.04 2.44 -7.40
N THR A 268 -10.41 1.86 -6.28
CA THR A 268 -10.61 0.42 -6.13
C THR A 268 -11.93 0.01 -6.80
N PRO A 269 -11.94 -0.99 -7.69
CA PRO A 269 -13.17 -1.49 -8.31
C PRO A 269 -13.98 -2.43 -7.41
N ALA A 270 -13.40 -2.94 -6.29
CA ALA A 270 -14.09 -3.83 -5.36
C ALA A 270 -15.17 -3.09 -4.57
N GLY A 271 -16.27 -3.77 -4.30
CA GLY A 271 -17.40 -3.22 -3.55
C GLY A 271 -18.21 -2.14 -4.31
N VAL A 272 -17.94 -1.95 -5.59
CA VAL A 272 -18.68 -0.97 -6.41
C VAL A 272 -20.09 -1.44 -6.68
N ASN A 273 -21.06 -0.56 -6.48
CA ASN A 273 -22.46 -0.79 -6.78
C ASN A 273 -22.65 -1.21 -8.25
N PRO A 274 -23.16 -2.42 -8.53
CA PRO A 274 -23.31 -2.90 -9.91
C PRO A 274 -24.09 -1.98 -10.82
N ARG A 275 -25.10 -1.25 -10.27
CA ARG A 275 -25.92 -0.30 -11.03
C ARG A 275 -25.15 0.96 -11.45
N LEU A 276 -24.03 1.25 -10.81
CA LEU A 276 -23.19 2.44 -11.07
C LEU A 276 -21.84 2.06 -11.69
N LYS A 277 -21.63 0.78 -12.03
CA LYS A 277 -20.34 0.25 -12.51
C LYS A 277 -19.81 1.06 -13.71
N GLN A 278 -20.65 1.34 -14.71
CA GLN A 278 -20.21 2.11 -15.89
C GLN A 278 -19.78 3.54 -15.50
N GLN A 279 -20.56 4.24 -14.67
CA GLN A 279 -20.19 5.58 -14.20
C GLN A 279 -18.87 5.57 -13.40
N PHE A 280 -18.64 4.50 -12.64
CA PHE A 280 -17.41 4.32 -11.91
C PHE A 280 -16.21 4.06 -12.83
N GLU A 281 -16.36 3.20 -13.85
CA GLU A 281 -15.32 2.96 -14.85
C GLU A 281 -14.94 4.24 -15.60
N ASP A 282 -15.92 5.06 -15.97
CA ASP A 282 -15.70 6.36 -16.61
C ASP A 282 -14.96 7.32 -15.67
N LEU A 283 -15.27 7.29 -14.36
CA LEU A 283 -14.63 8.11 -13.36
C LEU A 283 -13.17 7.72 -13.14
N ARG A 284 -12.88 6.41 -13.07
CA ARG A 284 -11.53 5.90 -12.75
C ARG A 284 -10.55 5.89 -13.93
N LYS A 285 -11.01 6.13 -15.14
CA LYS A 285 -10.19 6.13 -16.35
C LYS A 285 -9.38 7.43 -16.43
N PRO A 286 -8.04 7.39 -16.33
CA PRO A 286 -7.24 8.60 -16.36
C PRO A 286 -7.40 9.39 -17.66
N LYS A 287 -7.27 10.70 -17.57
CA LYS A 287 -7.16 11.55 -18.76
C LYS A 287 -5.86 11.22 -19.48
N PRO A 288 -5.87 11.07 -20.83
CA PRO A 288 -4.64 10.91 -21.59
C PRO A 288 -3.71 12.12 -21.39
N PHE A 289 -2.42 11.86 -21.25
CA PHE A 289 -1.41 12.91 -21.24
C PHE A 289 -1.18 13.42 -22.68
N THR A 290 -1.26 14.72 -22.85
CA THR A 290 -1.07 15.41 -24.15
C THR A 290 0.00 16.52 -24.08
N GLY A 291 0.77 16.53 -22.99
CA GLY A 291 1.77 17.55 -22.72
C GLY A 291 3.17 17.24 -23.28
N ASP A 292 4.14 18.07 -22.88
CA ASP A 292 5.53 17.96 -23.31
C ASP A 292 6.19 16.69 -22.74
N THR A 293 6.88 15.96 -23.60
CA THR A 293 7.68 14.77 -23.23
C THR A 293 8.80 15.08 -22.23
N CYS A 294 9.26 16.33 -22.16
CA CYS A 294 10.23 16.79 -21.17
C CYS A 294 9.75 16.57 -19.72
N ILE A 295 8.44 16.73 -19.45
CA ILE A 295 7.85 16.44 -18.14
C ILE A 295 7.97 14.94 -17.82
N TYR A 296 7.77 14.09 -18.81
CA TYR A 296 7.92 12.64 -18.66
C TYR A 296 9.37 12.26 -18.31
N ASP A 297 10.35 12.88 -18.95
CA ASP A 297 11.77 12.64 -18.66
C ASP A 297 12.17 13.18 -17.27
N GLN A 298 11.66 14.32 -16.85
CA GLN A 298 11.85 14.85 -15.49
C GLN A 298 11.21 13.97 -14.44
N MET A 299 9.99 13.50 -14.69
CA MET A 299 9.34 12.49 -13.86
C MET A 299 10.22 11.24 -13.74
N ARG A 300 10.66 10.70 -14.87
CA ARG A 300 11.51 9.53 -14.92
C ARG A 300 12.81 9.71 -14.14
N ILE A 301 13.46 10.88 -14.22
CA ILE A 301 14.69 11.17 -13.51
C ILE A 301 14.46 11.40 -12.01
N LYS A 302 13.45 12.18 -11.64
CA LYS A 302 13.14 12.51 -10.22
C LYS A 302 12.34 11.44 -9.52
N MET A 303 11.49 10.72 -10.26
CA MET A 303 10.67 9.63 -9.76
C MET A 303 11.30 8.26 -9.96
N ASP A 304 12.47 8.19 -10.62
CA ASP A 304 13.24 6.95 -10.84
C ASP A 304 13.49 6.13 -9.56
N LEU A 305 13.29 6.74 -8.39
CA LEU A 305 13.39 6.09 -7.11
C LEU A 305 12.06 5.68 -6.48
N ASN A 306 10.91 6.18 -7.00
CA ASN A 306 9.61 5.99 -6.34
C ASN A 306 8.44 5.67 -7.29
N TYR A 307 8.62 5.55 -8.62
CA TYR A 307 7.46 5.49 -9.51
C TYR A 307 7.47 4.46 -10.65
N ASP A 308 6.30 4.14 -11.10
CA ASP A 308 5.71 3.12 -11.97
C ASP A 308 6.68 2.21 -12.75
N ASP A 309 7.50 2.70 -13.66
CA ASP A 309 8.48 1.86 -14.36
C ASP A 309 9.54 1.35 -13.40
N PHE A 310 9.93 2.20 -12.44
CA PHE A 310 10.89 1.85 -11.41
C PHE A 310 10.26 0.95 -10.34
N SER A 311 9.01 1.18 -9.93
CA SER A 311 8.32 0.32 -8.98
C SER A 311 8.05 -1.07 -9.56
N VAL A 312 7.74 -1.15 -10.86
CA VAL A 312 7.58 -2.44 -11.56
C VAL A 312 8.93 -3.15 -11.65
N LEU A 313 10.00 -2.43 -11.99
CA LEU A 313 11.35 -2.98 -12.04
C LEU A 313 11.87 -3.33 -10.65
N GLN A 314 11.59 -2.52 -9.64
CA GLN A 314 11.90 -2.76 -8.26
C GLN A 314 11.19 -4.04 -7.75
N ASP A 315 9.92 -4.18 -8.03
CA ASP A 315 9.13 -5.37 -7.72
C ASP A 315 9.68 -6.61 -8.43
N PHE A 316 10.03 -6.46 -9.72
CA PHE A 316 10.68 -7.52 -10.49
C PHE A 316 12.03 -7.94 -9.88
N ILE A 317 12.90 -7.00 -9.55
CA ILE A 317 14.20 -7.26 -8.92
C ILE A 317 14.00 -7.90 -7.56
N PHE A 318 13.06 -7.39 -6.76
CA PHE A 318 12.75 -7.93 -5.45
C PHE A 318 12.37 -9.40 -5.51
N HIS A 319 11.48 -9.77 -6.43
CA HIS A 319 11.00 -11.14 -6.55
C HIS A 319 11.96 -12.09 -7.27
N PHE A 320 12.82 -11.57 -8.17
CA PHE A 320 13.60 -12.43 -9.07
C PHE A 320 15.12 -12.31 -8.93
N SER A 321 15.65 -11.31 -8.23
CA SER A 321 17.12 -11.13 -8.16
C SER A 321 17.82 -12.09 -7.17
N GLY A 322 17.15 -12.59 -6.15
CA GLY A 322 17.77 -13.34 -5.07
C GLY A 322 18.72 -12.53 -4.17
N ASN A 323 18.84 -11.20 -4.43
CA ASN A 323 19.71 -10.27 -3.71
C ASN A 323 18.95 -9.32 -2.80
N THR A 324 17.64 -9.49 -2.69
CA THR A 324 16.74 -8.70 -1.86
C THR A 324 16.02 -9.61 -0.88
N PHE A 325 15.85 -9.15 0.35
CA PHE A 325 15.27 -9.93 1.45
C PHE A 325 14.24 -9.07 2.19
N TYR A 326 13.19 -9.70 2.71
CA TYR A 326 12.13 -9.01 3.47
C TYR A 326 12.60 -8.56 4.85
N SER A 327 13.55 -9.27 5.43
CA SER A 327 14.05 -8.98 6.77
C SER A 327 15.51 -9.39 6.90
N TYR A 328 16.15 -8.91 7.95
CA TYR A 328 17.49 -9.30 8.31
C TYR A 328 17.58 -10.82 8.62
N ASN A 329 16.53 -11.38 9.20
CA ASN A 329 16.45 -12.81 9.46
C ASN A 329 16.38 -13.63 8.17
N ASP A 330 15.65 -13.17 7.16
CA ASP A 330 15.58 -13.82 5.86
C ASP A 330 16.94 -13.78 5.14
N LEU A 331 17.66 -12.65 5.24
CA LEU A 331 19.01 -12.50 4.73
C LEU A 331 19.98 -13.52 5.42
N LEU A 332 19.98 -13.55 6.75
CA LEU A 332 20.87 -14.42 7.53
C LEU A 332 20.53 -15.89 7.35
N ALA A 333 19.26 -16.25 7.35
CA ALA A 333 18.80 -17.61 7.19
C ALA A 333 18.82 -18.10 5.74
N ARG A 334 19.07 -17.22 4.76
CA ARG A 334 18.93 -17.49 3.32
C ARG A 334 17.64 -18.23 2.99
N LYS A 335 16.56 -17.86 3.69
CA LYS A 335 15.27 -18.52 3.54
C LYS A 335 14.73 -18.34 2.13
N THR A 336 14.59 -19.44 1.43
CA THR A 336 13.74 -19.53 0.26
C THR A 336 12.34 -19.91 0.75
N TYR A 337 11.36 -19.05 0.53
CA TYR A 337 9.97 -19.39 0.84
C TYR A 337 9.53 -20.54 -0.07
N SER A 338 9.39 -21.73 0.49
CA SER A 338 8.83 -22.89 -0.21
C SER A 338 7.31 -22.92 -0.16
N THR A 339 6.71 -22.15 0.75
CA THR A 339 5.27 -22.08 0.96
C THR A 339 4.80 -20.65 0.80
N LEU A 340 3.80 -20.43 -0.07
CA LEU A 340 3.15 -19.14 -0.29
C LEU A 340 1.68 -19.24 0.12
N LEU A 341 1.10 -18.14 0.53
CA LEU A 341 -0.35 -18.05 0.69
C LEU A 341 -1.00 -17.74 -0.67
N PRO A 342 -2.21 -18.22 -0.93
CA PRO A 342 -2.99 -17.78 -2.09
C PRO A 342 -3.19 -16.27 -2.05
N SER A 343 -2.88 -15.56 -3.14
CA SER A 343 -2.86 -14.10 -3.24
C SER A 343 -1.76 -13.39 -2.41
N ALA A 344 -1.57 -12.09 -2.69
CA ALA A 344 -0.66 -11.22 -1.93
C ALA A 344 -1.36 -10.46 -0.79
N THR A 345 -2.46 -10.99 -0.31
CA THR A 345 -3.18 -10.38 0.80
C THR A 345 -2.31 -10.38 2.05
N CYS A 346 -2.23 -9.23 2.71
CA CYS A 346 -1.50 -9.13 3.97
C CYS A 346 -2.02 -10.16 4.96
N ILE A 347 -1.13 -10.88 5.64
CA ILE A 347 -1.51 -11.67 6.81
C ILE A 347 -2.23 -10.73 7.78
N PRO A 348 -3.35 -11.14 8.41
CA PRO A 348 -4.07 -10.30 9.36
C PRO A 348 -3.10 -9.65 10.35
N PHE A 349 -3.23 -8.33 10.51
CA PHE A 349 -2.43 -7.49 11.42
C PHE A 349 -0.94 -7.34 11.08
N SER A 350 -0.40 -8.02 10.07
CA SER A 350 1.03 -7.90 9.69
C SER A 350 1.44 -6.48 9.28
N ARG A 351 0.50 -5.69 8.77
CA ARG A 351 0.75 -4.29 8.39
C ARG A 351 0.07 -3.30 9.30
N ARG A 352 -1.19 -3.56 9.68
CA ARG A 352 -1.97 -2.67 10.55
C ARG A 352 -3.19 -3.35 11.13
N ILE A 353 -3.74 -2.71 12.15
CA ILE A 353 -5.07 -2.92 12.68
C ILE A 353 -5.84 -1.60 12.55
N PHE A 354 -7.11 -1.65 12.17
CA PHE A 354 -7.93 -0.47 11.97
C PHE A 354 -9.26 -0.61 12.70
N MET A 355 -9.56 0.35 13.59
CA MET A 355 -10.82 0.39 14.34
C MET A 355 -11.76 1.41 13.73
N THR A 356 -12.99 0.99 13.40
CA THR A 356 -14.04 1.86 12.85
C THR A 356 -14.83 2.56 13.95
N VAL A 357 -15.61 3.60 13.58
CA VAL A 357 -16.57 4.26 14.50
C VAL A 357 -17.64 3.31 15.04
N ASN A 358 -17.85 2.18 14.38
CA ASN A 358 -18.76 1.11 14.80
C ASN A 358 -18.06 0.02 15.61
N ASN A 359 -16.85 0.31 16.10
CA ASN A 359 -16.02 -0.56 16.92
C ASN A 359 -15.58 -1.88 16.22
N LYS A 360 -15.75 -1.97 14.90
CA LYS A 360 -15.25 -3.09 14.10
C LYS A 360 -13.75 -3.04 13.99
N ILE A 361 -13.10 -4.18 14.05
CA ILE A 361 -11.66 -4.34 13.81
C ILE A 361 -11.44 -4.84 12.39
N LEU A 362 -10.68 -4.11 11.60
CA LEU A 362 -10.32 -4.46 10.22
C LEU A 362 -8.80 -4.62 10.09
N PRO A 363 -8.30 -5.45 9.18
CA PRO A 363 -6.87 -5.53 8.87
C PRO A 363 -6.40 -4.35 8.01
N CYS A 364 -7.33 -3.57 7.43
CA CYS A 364 -7.03 -2.44 6.55
C CYS A 364 -8.25 -1.53 6.40
N GLU A 365 -8.02 -0.22 6.28
CA GLU A 365 -9.07 0.78 6.00
C GLU A 365 -9.60 0.76 4.55
N ARG A 366 -8.97 -0.03 3.67
CA ARG A 366 -9.26 -0.06 2.22
C ARG A 366 -10.16 -1.20 1.78
N ILE A 367 -10.66 -1.98 2.72
CA ILE A 367 -11.54 -3.12 2.42
C ILE A 367 -12.93 -2.87 2.98
N GLY A 368 -13.91 -3.58 2.44
CA GLY A 368 -15.29 -3.51 2.89
C GLY A 368 -15.44 -3.88 4.37
N GLN A 369 -16.34 -3.20 5.06
CA GLN A 369 -16.51 -3.37 6.52
C GLN A 369 -17.21 -4.68 6.90
N GLN A 370 -17.73 -5.44 5.93
CA GLN A 370 -18.19 -6.81 6.12
C GLN A 370 -17.05 -7.78 6.45
N TYR A 371 -15.79 -7.44 6.14
CA TYR A 371 -14.62 -8.25 6.46
C TYR A 371 -14.03 -7.98 7.85
N SER A 372 -14.86 -7.46 8.77
CA SER A 372 -14.44 -7.25 10.16
C SER A 372 -13.94 -8.54 10.79
N LEU A 373 -12.78 -8.45 11.45
CA LEU A 373 -12.11 -9.57 12.11
C LEU A 373 -12.47 -9.72 13.59
N GLY A 374 -13.13 -8.71 14.15
CA GLY A 374 -13.54 -8.67 15.54
C GLY A 374 -14.19 -7.34 15.88
N VAL A 375 -14.49 -7.13 17.14
CA VAL A 375 -15.10 -5.90 17.66
C VAL A 375 -14.47 -5.49 18.99
N VAL A 376 -14.52 -4.20 19.30
CA VAL A 376 -14.13 -3.69 20.61
C VAL A 376 -15.39 -3.43 21.43
N THR A 377 -15.49 -4.08 22.56
CA THR A 377 -16.57 -3.91 23.55
C THR A 377 -16.22 -2.83 24.57
N ASP A 378 -17.07 -2.61 25.55
CA ASP A 378 -16.79 -1.62 26.62
C ASP A 378 -15.64 -2.05 27.55
N SER A 379 -15.33 -3.35 27.62
CA SER A 379 -14.37 -3.92 28.58
C SER A 379 -13.26 -4.77 27.96
N HIS A 380 -13.41 -5.25 26.74
CA HIS A 380 -12.42 -6.13 26.10
C HIS A 380 -12.47 -6.05 24.58
N VAL A 381 -11.44 -6.60 23.95
CA VAL A 381 -11.37 -6.83 22.51
C VAL A 381 -11.83 -8.24 22.24
N ASP A 382 -12.95 -8.38 21.51
CA ASP A 382 -13.47 -9.66 21.05
C ASP A 382 -12.82 -9.97 19.68
N LEU A 383 -11.81 -10.84 19.72
CA LEU A 383 -10.99 -11.20 18.56
C LEU A 383 -10.50 -12.65 18.75
N ASP A 384 -10.93 -13.54 17.86
CA ASP A 384 -10.55 -14.95 17.85
C ASP A 384 -9.59 -15.25 16.68
N CYS A 385 -8.32 -15.52 17.01
CA CYS A 385 -7.30 -15.82 16.02
C CYS A 385 -7.59 -17.09 15.21
N LYS A 386 -8.30 -18.06 15.80
CA LYS A 386 -8.71 -19.30 15.11
C LYS A 386 -9.79 -18.99 14.07
N ASP A 387 -10.85 -18.29 14.46
CA ASP A 387 -11.90 -17.87 13.54
C ASP A 387 -11.36 -17.02 12.39
N ILE A 388 -10.42 -16.10 12.69
CA ILE A 388 -9.76 -15.28 11.67
C ILE A 388 -8.99 -16.16 10.68
N ALA A 389 -8.19 -17.10 11.16
CA ALA A 389 -7.44 -18.01 10.31
C ALA A 389 -8.39 -18.86 9.44
N ASP A 390 -9.44 -19.42 10.02
CA ASP A 390 -10.44 -20.25 9.32
C ASP A 390 -11.16 -19.46 8.22
N ARG A 391 -11.56 -18.21 8.49
CA ARG A 391 -12.19 -17.33 7.49
C ARG A 391 -11.27 -16.98 6.34
N TYR A 392 -9.99 -16.69 6.61
CA TYR A 392 -9.00 -16.42 5.56
C TYR A 392 -8.74 -17.68 4.73
N ASN A 393 -8.60 -18.83 5.36
CA ASN A 393 -8.38 -20.09 4.68
C ASN A 393 -9.54 -20.46 3.76
N LYS A 394 -10.78 -20.26 4.19
CA LYS A 394 -11.98 -20.41 3.34
C LYS A 394 -11.90 -19.51 2.09
N MET A 395 -11.44 -18.28 2.23
CA MET A 395 -11.24 -17.39 1.09
C MET A 395 -10.11 -17.89 0.18
N TYR A 396 -9.01 -18.38 0.74
CA TYR A 396 -7.91 -18.99 -0.01
C TYR A 396 -8.38 -20.21 -0.80
N ASP A 397 -9.17 -21.09 -0.21
CA ASP A 397 -9.73 -22.28 -0.88
C ASP A 397 -10.51 -21.90 -2.16
N SER A 398 -11.24 -20.77 -2.13
CA SER A 398 -12.05 -20.33 -3.27
C SER A 398 -11.23 -19.92 -4.51
N ILE A 399 -9.94 -19.62 -4.33
CA ILE A 399 -9.02 -19.21 -5.41
C ILE A 399 -7.79 -20.12 -5.54
N GLN A 400 -7.66 -21.16 -4.72
CA GLN A 400 -6.48 -22.01 -4.64
C GLN A 400 -6.10 -22.59 -6.01
N GLN A 401 -7.03 -23.21 -6.72
CA GLN A 401 -6.79 -23.81 -8.02
C GLN A 401 -6.29 -22.79 -9.06
N GLN A 402 -6.79 -21.56 -9.00
CA GLN A 402 -6.32 -20.48 -9.87
C GLN A 402 -4.88 -20.08 -9.52
N CYS A 403 -4.55 -20.00 -8.22
CA CYS A 403 -3.21 -19.67 -7.75
C CYS A 403 -2.19 -20.77 -8.11
N GLU A 404 -2.54 -22.05 -7.98
CA GLU A 404 -1.69 -23.18 -8.34
C GLU A 404 -1.31 -23.18 -9.83
N ASN A 405 -2.17 -22.62 -10.69
CA ASN A 405 -1.98 -22.51 -12.13
C ASN A 405 -1.57 -21.11 -12.59
N CYS A 406 -1.23 -20.20 -11.65
CA CYS A 406 -0.85 -18.83 -11.93
C CYS A 406 0.66 -18.68 -12.08
N TYR A 407 1.13 -18.22 -13.22
CA TYR A 407 2.55 -17.96 -13.46
C TYR A 407 3.09 -16.76 -12.67
N GLY A 408 2.21 -15.85 -12.23
CA GLY A 408 2.54 -14.70 -11.39
C GLY A 408 2.50 -14.98 -9.88
N LEU A 409 2.36 -16.23 -9.42
CA LEU A 409 2.19 -16.53 -7.99
C LEU A 409 3.33 -16.00 -7.13
N GLY A 410 4.59 -16.19 -7.57
CA GLY A 410 5.77 -15.73 -6.82
C GLY A 410 5.94 -14.21 -6.73
N SER A 411 5.26 -13.46 -7.59
CA SER A 411 5.25 -11.99 -7.61
C SER A 411 3.83 -11.44 -7.57
N CYS A 412 2.93 -12.16 -6.90
CA CYS A 412 1.52 -11.75 -6.81
C CYS A 412 1.37 -10.43 -6.07
N SER A 413 0.56 -9.52 -6.61
CA SER A 413 0.18 -8.25 -5.96
C SER A 413 -1.33 -8.14 -5.69
N GLN A 414 -2.09 -9.22 -5.94
CA GLN A 414 -3.54 -9.24 -5.79
C GLN A 414 -3.95 -9.36 -4.33
N CYS A 415 -4.69 -8.39 -3.82
CA CYS A 415 -5.40 -8.52 -2.56
C CYS A 415 -6.70 -9.30 -2.77
N MET A 416 -6.96 -10.35 -2.00
CA MET A 416 -8.15 -11.18 -2.14
C MET A 416 -9.45 -10.41 -1.89
N PHE A 417 -9.43 -9.40 -1.03
CA PHE A 417 -10.60 -8.54 -0.78
C PHE A 417 -10.98 -7.68 -1.99
N ASN A 418 -10.17 -7.65 -3.04
CA ASN A 418 -10.46 -7.02 -4.31
C ASN A 418 -10.90 -8.04 -5.38
N ILE A 419 -11.20 -9.27 -4.98
CA ILE A 419 -11.74 -10.31 -5.84
C ILE A 419 -13.25 -10.41 -5.60
N ASP A 420 -14.02 -10.27 -6.66
CA ASP A 420 -15.47 -10.41 -6.57
C ASP A 420 -15.83 -11.83 -6.12
N ASN A 421 -16.79 -11.95 -5.21
CA ASN A 421 -17.27 -13.21 -4.62
C ASN A 421 -16.19 -14.04 -3.90
N ILE A 422 -15.16 -13.38 -3.33
CA ILE A 422 -14.13 -14.09 -2.56
C ILE A 422 -14.76 -14.90 -1.42
N GLY A 423 -14.34 -16.16 -1.29
CA GLY A 423 -14.92 -17.13 -0.37
C GLY A 423 -16.09 -17.94 -0.93
N GLU A 424 -16.51 -17.64 -2.17
CA GLU A 424 -17.54 -18.37 -2.92
C GLU A 424 -16.92 -19.20 -4.06
N LYS A 425 -17.65 -20.22 -4.51
CA LYS A 425 -17.19 -21.12 -5.59
C LYS A 425 -16.93 -20.43 -6.95
N ASN A 426 -17.56 -19.28 -7.16
CA ASN A 426 -17.44 -18.46 -8.38
C ASN A 426 -16.48 -17.30 -8.25
N ALA A 427 -15.59 -17.29 -7.26
CA ALA A 427 -14.54 -16.30 -7.15
C ALA A 427 -13.57 -16.39 -8.35
N ILE A 428 -13.31 -15.24 -9.00
CA ILE A 428 -12.41 -15.17 -10.16
C ILE A 428 -11.36 -14.10 -9.90
N CYS A 429 -10.09 -14.51 -9.91
CA CYS A 429 -8.96 -13.60 -9.79
C CYS A 429 -8.72 -12.87 -11.13
N GLN A 430 -9.01 -11.56 -11.15
CA GLN A 430 -8.82 -10.71 -12.33
C GLN A 430 -7.33 -10.51 -12.69
N ASN A 431 -6.43 -10.70 -11.75
CA ASN A 431 -4.98 -10.59 -11.95
C ASN A 431 -4.31 -11.95 -12.17
N TRP A 432 -5.09 -13.00 -12.45
CA TRP A 432 -4.51 -14.28 -12.84
C TRP A 432 -3.61 -14.14 -14.07
N VAL A 433 -2.42 -14.72 -13.99
CA VAL A 433 -1.38 -14.54 -15.00
C VAL A 433 -1.18 -15.84 -15.78
N SER A 434 -1.56 -15.81 -17.08
CA SER A 434 -1.26 -16.88 -18.02
C SER A 434 0.24 -16.94 -18.30
N ARG A 435 0.67 -18.04 -18.92
CA ARG A 435 2.03 -18.25 -19.40
C ARG A 435 2.52 -17.12 -20.32
N ASP A 436 1.71 -16.77 -21.32
CA ASP A 436 2.09 -15.75 -22.30
C ASP A 436 2.17 -14.35 -21.70
N ARG A 437 1.25 -14.02 -20.78
CA ARG A 437 1.29 -12.76 -20.05
C ARG A 437 2.54 -12.66 -19.15
N PHE A 438 2.91 -13.76 -18.50
CA PHE A 438 4.12 -13.81 -17.67
C PHE A 438 5.38 -13.69 -18.52
N GLN A 439 5.43 -14.34 -19.68
CA GLN A 439 6.51 -14.18 -20.64
C GLN A 439 6.70 -12.72 -21.08
N GLY A 440 5.59 -12.05 -21.43
CA GLY A 440 5.61 -10.62 -21.76
C GLY A 440 6.19 -9.79 -20.62
N TYR A 441 5.77 -10.04 -19.38
CA TYR A 441 6.26 -9.37 -18.19
C TYR A 441 7.79 -9.57 -18.01
N ILE A 442 8.28 -10.80 -18.10
CA ILE A 442 9.72 -11.11 -18.01
C ILE A 442 10.50 -10.39 -19.11
N ASN A 443 10.04 -10.46 -20.36
CA ASN A 443 10.73 -9.86 -21.50
C ASN A 443 10.86 -8.33 -21.37
N VAL A 444 9.79 -7.66 -20.94
CA VAL A 444 9.78 -6.20 -20.74
C VAL A 444 10.78 -5.81 -19.65
N ASN A 445 10.76 -6.48 -18.50
CA ASN A 445 11.64 -6.12 -17.38
C ASN A 445 13.11 -6.43 -17.70
N ILE A 446 13.41 -7.53 -18.37
CA ILE A 446 14.78 -7.82 -18.81
C ILE A 446 15.28 -6.79 -19.81
N LYS A 447 14.42 -6.40 -20.77
CA LYS A 447 14.76 -5.33 -21.72
C LYS A 447 15.06 -4.02 -20.99
N THR A 448 14.24 -3.63 -20.05
CA THR A 448 14.43 -2.41 -19.24
C THR A 448 15.72 -2.47 -18.44
N LEU A 449 16.03 -3.61 -17.81
CA LEU A 449 17.31 -3.82 -17.10
C LEU A 449 18.52 -3.71 -18.03
N ARG A 450 18.42 -4.27 -19.22
CA ARG A 450 19.49 -4.19 -20.23
C ARG A 450 19.72 -2.76 -20.70
N ASP A 451 18.65 -2.03 -20.98
CA ASP A 451 18.70 -0.69 -21.53
C ASP A 451 19.05 0.37 -20.44
N SER A 452 18.86 0.04 -19.16
CA SER A 452 19.06 0.93 -18.01
C SER A 452 19.82 0.26 -16.86
N PHE A 453 20.97 -0.35 -17.14
CA PHE A 453 21.71 -1.17 -16.15
C PHE A 453 22.07 -0.44 -14.85
N GLY A 454 22.38 0.86 -14.89
CA GLY A 454 22.67 1.66 -13.70
C GLY A 454 21.52 1.69 -12.68
N VAL A 455 20.29 1.52 -13.13
CA VAL A 455 19.09 1.45 -12.31
C VAL A 455 19.11 0.24 -11.36
N TYR A 456 19.60 -0.91 -11.80
CA TYR A 456 19.69 -2.10 -10.94
C TYR A 456 20.57 -1.85 -9.70
N GLY A 457 21.76 -1.29 -9.91
CA GLY A 457 22.65 -0.96 -8.80
C GLY A 457 22.08 0.07 -7.83
N ARG A 458 21.32 1.04 -8.34
CA ARG A 458 20.60 2.03 -7.52
C ARG A 458 19.50 1.36 -6.71
N ILE A 459 18.66 0.52 -7.33
CA ILE A 459 17.60 -0.22 -6.63
C ILE A 459 18.17 -1.00 -5.46
N LEU A 460 19.26 -1.76 -5.66
CA LEU A 460 19.86 -2.54 -4.58
C LEU A 460 20.42 -1.69 -3.44
N LYS A 461 20.86 -0.45 -3.72
CA LYS A 461 21.39 0.45 -2.69
C LYS A 461 20.30 1.22 -1.94
N GLU A 462 19.21 1.54 -2.60
CA GLU A 462 18.21 2.48 -2.14
C GLU A 462 16.86 1.81 -1.81
N LEU A 463 16.74 0.49 -2.06
CA LEU A 463 15.55 -0.28 -1.75
C LEU A 463 15.37 -0.37 -0.24
N ILE A 464 14.49 0.43 0.30
CA ILE A 464 14.01 0.31 1.68
C ILE A 464 12.63 -0.32 1.62
N ILE A 465 12.54 -1.55 2.12
CA ILE A 465 11.26 -2.23 2.30
C ILE A 465 10.70 -1.76 3.64
N ILE A 466 9.61 -0.99 3.57
CA ILE A 466 8.88 -0.47 4.73
C ILE A 466 7.69 -1.40 5.03
#